data_71f52cd5552cc827f741bfd80e1a58a2
#
_entry.id   71f52cd5552cc827f741bfd80e1a58a2
#
_cell.length_a   1.000
_cell.length_b   1.000
_cell.length_c   1.000
_cell.angle_alpha   90.00
_cell.angle_beta   90.00
_cell.angle_gamma   90.00
#
_symmetry.space_group_name_H-M   'P 1'
#
loop_
_entity.id
_entity.type
_entity.pdbx_description
1 polymer ?
#
loop_
_entity_poly.entity_id
_entity_poly.type
_entity_poly.pdbx_seq_one_letter_code
_entity_poly.pdbx_strand_id
1 'polypeptide(L)'
;PENLEYDGTAKEATVRWSTGGDRTMGMGYWPDNTFTVIYKQNGKVVAAPTDMGTYQVYVTVPGNEDINAVSELTDPSWTFTITHTGNHQWGDWQHDDTQHWRSCAVPGCQVKDSLGSHDGTATCTKRATCSICGATYGTTDPNHHDLTHHDGTAATCTQPGSLEYWQCSDCHKLFADAAAAQPITDTVIPATHHANAQRTAGDPATCTQDGCAAYWYCPDCGSYFADAD
;
A
#
# COMPACT_ATOMS: atom_id res chain seq x y z
N PRO A 1 12.86 31.66 -27.64
CA PRO A 1 12.08 32.05 -26.45
C PRO A 1 12.97 32.41 -25.27
N GLU A 2 12.52 33.38 -24.45
CA GLU A 2 13.30 33.88 -23.32
C GLU A 2 13.11 33.05 -22.05
N ASN A 3 11.95 32.41 -21.92
CA ASN A 3 11.63 31.54 -20.78
C ASN A 3 11.38 30.12 -21.28
N LEU A 4 12.22 29.22 -20.82
CA LEU A 4 12.16 27.80 -21.18
C LEU A 4 11.65 26.91 -20.01
N GLU A 5 11.27 27.53 -18.90
CA GLU A 5 10.61 26.81 -17.80
C GLU A 5 9.14 26.55 -18.16
N TYR A 6 8.67 25.35 -17.85
CA TYR A 6 7.27 24.99 -18.02
C TYR A 6 6.38 25.79 -17.06
N ASP A 7 5.40 26.48 -17.61
CA ASP A 7 4.39 27.25 -16.88
C ASP A 7 2.98 27.05 -17.45
N GLY A 8 2.83 26.10 -18.39
CA GLY A 8 1.56 25.82 -19.08
C GLY A 8 1.26 26.80 -20.22
N THR A 9 2.14 27.76 -20.49
CA THR A 9 1.97 28.69 -21.61
C THR A 9 2.87 28.33 -22.79
N ALA A 10 2.46 28.73 -24.00
CA ALA A 10 3.23 28.50 -25.22
C ALA A 10 4.53 29.30 -25.20
N LYS A 11 5.65 28.66 -25.61
CA LYS A 11 6.97 29.27 -25.76
C LYS A 11 7.26 29.49 -27.25
N GLU A 12 6.87 30.64 -27.76
CA GLU A 12 6.99 30.95 -29.18
C GLU A 12 8.34 31.55 -29.53
N ALA A 13 8.92 31.10 -30.65
CA ALA A 13 10.15 31.65 -31.20
C ALA A 13 9.89 32.94 -31.98
N THR A 14 10.74 33.92 -31.78
CA THR A 14 10.72 35.15 -32.60
C THR A 14 11.69 35.01 -33.78
N VAL A 15 11.21 35.19 -35.00
CA VAL A 15 12.04 35.20 -36.20
C VAL A 15 12.54 36.60 -36.46
N ARG A 16 13.85 36.76 -36.65
CA ARG A 16 14.48 37.98 -37.11
C ARG A 16 15.30 37.65 -38.33
N TRP A 17 15.25 38.49 -39.29
CA TRP A 17 16.06 38.35 -40.50
C TRP A 17 17.05 39.57 -40.64
N SER A 18 18.17 39.32 -41.28
CA SER A 18 19.17 40.39 -41.56
C SER A 18 19.68 40.28 -42.98
N THR A 19 19.89 41.38 -43.61
CA THR A 19 20.38 41.50 -45.01
C THR A 19 21.91 41.49 -45.07
N GLY A 20 22.61 40.75 -44.28
CA GLY A 20 24.07 40.53 -44.41
C GLY A 20 24.93 41.77 -44.68
N GLY A 21 24.57 42.92 -44.19
CA GLY A 21 25.48 44.07 -44.09
C GLY A 21 25.47 45.12 -45.19
N ASP A 22 24.90 44.93 -46.37
CA ASP A 22 24.80 45.98 -47.38
C ASP A 22 23.34 46.42 -47.63
N ARG A 23 22.94 47.52 -47.00
CA ARG A 23 21.61 48.11 -47.15
C ARG A 23 21.43 48.90 -48.43
N THR A 24 22.37 48.93 -49.35
CA THR A 24 22.39 49.77 -50.53
C THR A 24 21.80 49.11 -51.79
N MET A 25 21.59 47.81 -51.74
CA MET A 25 20.89 47.06 -52.79
C MET A 25 19.42 46.87 -52.36
N GLY A 26 18.50 47.61 -52.90
CA GLY A 26 17.08 47.66 -52.56
C GLY A 26 16.34 46.30 -52.57
N MET A 27 16.81 45.42 -51.70
CA MET A 27 16.17 44.11 -51.50
C MET A 27 14.91 44.27 -50.61
N GLY A 28 13.82 43.70 -51.10
CA GLY A 28 12.51 43.86 -50.53
C GLY A 28 12.46 43.60 -49.00
N TYR A 29 11.88 44.57 -48.31
CA TYR A 29 11.61 44.49 -46.88
C TYR A 29 10.41 43.56 -46.64
N TRP A 30 10.59 42.47 -45.84
CA TRP A 30 9.46 41.70 -45.34
C TRP A 30 8.97 42.31 -44.04
N PRO A 31 7.68 42.56 -43.89
CA PRO A 31 7.08 42.88 -42.61
C PRO A 31 7.30 41.71 -41.63
N ASP A 32 7.48 42.01 -40.36
CA ASP A 32 7.78 41.02 -39.28
C ASP A 32 6.76 39.89 -39.14
N ASN A 33 5.55 40.04 -39.69
CA ASN A 33 4.46 39.04 -39.60
C ASN A 33 4.29 38.21 -40.90
N THR A 34 5.25 38.26 -41.79
CA THR A 34 5.18 37.55 -43.11
C THR A 34 5.65 36.10 -42.98
N PHE A 35 6.41 35.77 -41.95
CA PHE A 35 6.99 34.43 -41.76
C PHE A 35 6.03 33.51 -41.01
N THR A 36 5.94 32.26 -41.45
CA THR A 36 5.21 31.23 -40.67
C THR A 36 6.22 30.39 -39.91
N VAL A 37 6.05 30.32 -38.57
CA VAL A 37 6.87 29.51 -37.69
C VAL A 37 6.17 28.20 -37.46
N ILE A 38 6.88 27.09 -37.62
CA ILE A 38 6.41 25.73 -37.39
C ILE A 38 7.33 25.10 -36.37
N TYR A 39 6.74 24.42 -35.42
CA TYR A 39 7.47 23.68 -34.37
C TYR A 39 7.30 22.18 -34.61
N LYS A 40 8.37 21.42 -34.47
CA LYS A 40 8.31 19.94 -34.45
C LYS A 40 8.95 19.39 -33.19
N GLN A 41 8.23 18.44 -32.56
CA GLN A 41 8.75 17.65 -31.47
C GLN A 41 8.77 16.18 -31.91
N ASN A 42 9.92 15.52 -31.80
CA ASN A 42 10.10 14.13 -32.27
C ASN A 42 9.66 13.95 -33.73
N GLY A 43 9.91 14.96 -34.59
CA GLY A 43 9.55 14.96 -36.03
C GLY A 43 8.06 15.24 -36.33
N LYS A 44 7.21 15.39 -35.30
CA LYS A 44 5.79 15.73 -35.47
C LYS A 44 5.54 17.21 -35.31
N VAL A 45 4.71 17.79 -36.17
CA VAL A 45 4.29 19.20 -36.08
C VAL A 45 3.41 19.36 -34.83
N VAL A 46 3.69 20.41 -34.05
CA VAL A 46 2.90 20.85 -32.92
C VAL A 46 2.42 22.27 -33.11
N ALA A 47 1.19 22.59 -32.71
CA ALA A 47 0.60 23.91 -32.97
C ALA A 47 1.29 25.01 -32.14
N ALA A 48 1.59 24.74 -30.87
CA ALA A 48 2.30 25.64 -29.98
C ALA A 48 3.11 24.82 -28.97
N PRO A 49 4.39 25.18 -28.70
CA PRO A 49 5.23 24.44 -27.75
C PRO A 49 4.83 24.79 -26.33
N THR A 50 3.95 24.00 -25.73
CA THR A 50 3.50 24.14 -24.35
C THR A 50 4.04 23.07 -23.42
N ASP A 51 4.22 21.84 -23.94
CA ASP A 51 4.64 20.70 -23.16
C ASP A 51 6.16 20.65 -22.97
N MET A 52 6.61 19.88 -21.99
CA MET A 52 8.04 19.65 -21.77
C MET A 52 8.66 18.88 -22.93
N GLY A 53 9.92 19.19 -23.24
CA GLY A 53 10.68 18.51 -24.27
C GLY A 53 11.41 19.46 -25.21
N THR A 54 12.12 18.88 -26.19
CA THR A 54 12.92 19.65 -27.15
C THR A 54 12.13 19.86 -28.43
N TYR A 55 12.13 21.08 -28.89
CA TYR A 55 11.46 21.55 -30.10
C TYR A 55 12.47 22.03 -31.14
N GLN A 56 12.30 21.60 -32.38
CA GLN A 56 13.01 22.13 -33.53
C GLN A 56 12.11 23.17 -34.21
N VAL A 57 12.68 24.33 -34.49
CA VAL A 57 11.98 25.43 -35.16
C VAL A 57 12.21 25.38 -36.66
N TYR A 58 11.15 25.57 -37.39
CA TYR A 58 11.14 25.69 -38.86
C TYR A 58 10.46 26.99 -39.25
N VAL A 59 10.95 27.63 -40.30
CA VAL A 59 10.40 28.89 -40.82
C VAL A 59 10.04 28.73 -42.26
N THR A 60 8.83 29.16 -42.65
CA THR A 60 8.42 29.31 -44.02
C THR A 60 8.53 30.77 -44.41
N VAL A 61 9.28 31.03 -45.45
CA VAL A 61 9.46 32.37 -46.04
C VAL A 61 8.63 32.41 -47.30
N PRO A 62 7.63 33.31 -47.44
CA PRO A 62 6.90 33.46 -48.67
C PRO A 62 7.78 34.06 -49.74
N GLY A 63 7.57 33.65 -50.99
CA GLY A 63 8.22 34.27 -52.16
C GLY A 63 7.65 35.66 -52.48
N ASN A 64 8.43 36.42 -53.20
CA ASN A 64 8.00 37.69 -53.81
C ASN A 64 8.56 37.78 -55.26
N GLU A 65 8.46 38.94 -55.93
CA GLU A 65 8.93 39.14 -57.31
C GLU A 65 10.42 38.84 -57.49
N ASP A 66 11.22 39.01 -56.43
CA ASP A 66 12.68 38.88 -56.47
C ASP A 66 13.23 37.62 -55.80
N ILE A 67 12.45 36.95 -54.98
CA ILE A 67 12.91 35.82 -54.14
C ILE A 67 11.93 34.66 -54.19
N ASN A 68 12.43 33.45 -54.37
CA ASN A 68 11.64 32.22 -54.32
C ASN A 68 11.20 31.91 -52.90
N ALA A 69 9.97 31.41 -52.74
CA ALA A 69 9.48 30.90 -51.46
C ALA A 69 10.38 29.75 -50.94
N VAL A 70 10.64 29.75 -49.65
CA VAL A 70 11.34 28.66 -48.97
C VAL A 70 10.43 28.09 -47.90
N SER A 71 10.14 26.82 -48.00
CA SER A 71 9.34 26.10 -46.99
C SER A 71 10.22 25.30 -46.04
N GLU A 72 9.85 25.30 -44.76
CA GLU A 72 10.52 24.52 -43.72
C GLU A 72 12.06 24.77 -43.62
N LEU A 73 12.49 26.03 -43.79
CA LEU A 73 13.87 26.40 -43.50
C LEU A 73 14.17 26.14 -42.03
N THR A 74 15.23 25.41 -41.74
CA THR A 74 15.67 25.12 -40.36
C THR A 74 17.19 25.04 -40.27
N ASP A 75 17.70 25.17 -39.07
CA ASP A 75 19.11 24.94 -38.71
C ASP A 75 19.17 24.06 -37.47
N PRO A 76 20.11 23.12 -37.34
CA PRO A 76 20.25 22.30 -36.13
C PRO A 76 20.35 23.07 -34.83
N SER A 77 20.83 24.32 -34.86
CA SER A 77 20.88 25.20 -33.68
C SER A 77 19.54 25.86 -33.34
N TRP A 78 18.53 25.78 -34.20
CA TRP A 78 17.21 26.37 -33.95
C TRP A 78 16.35 25.44 -33.14
N THR A 79 16.89 25.05 -31.99
CA THR A 79 16.22 24.21 -31.01
C THR A 79 16.07 24.93 -29.68
N PHE A 80 15.06 24.55 -28.93
CA PHE A 80 14.95 24.91 -27.51
C PHE A 80 14.26 23.78 -26.74
N THR A 81 14.48 23.77 -25.45
CA THR A 81 13.89 22.74 -24.57
C THR A 81 13.08 23.42 -23.47
N ILE A 82 11.83 23.00 -23.32
CA ILE A 82 10.99 23.35 -22.18
C ILE A 82 11.24 22.32 -21.10
N THR A 83 11.67 22.76 -19.92
CA THR A 83 11.96 21.92 -18.76
C THR A 83 11.13 22.36 -17.56
N HIS A 84 11.00 21.49 -16.59
CA HIS A 84 10.36 21.81 -15.32
C HIS A 84 11.33 21.50 -14.19
N THR A 85 11.92 22.55 -13.64
CA THR A 85 12.96 22.49 -12.61
C THR A 85 12.50 23.04 -11.27
N GLY A 86 11.34 23.70 -11.26
CA GLY A 86 10.78 24.42 -10.12
C GLY A 86 9.68 23.67 -9.37
N ASN A 87 8.82 24.41 -8.70
CA ASN A 87 7.79 23.93 -7.78
C ASN A 87 6.94 22.78 -8.33
N HIS A 88 7.29 21.55 -7.95
CA HIS A 88 6.54 20.37 -8.35
C HIS A 88 5.19 20.33 -7.66
N GLN A 89 4.14 20.07 -8.42
CA GLN A 89 2.82 19.75 -7.91
C GLN A 89 2.69 18.22 -7.87
N TRP A 90 2.50 17.67 -6.69
CA TRP A 90 2.46 16.24 -6.50
C TRP A 90 1.06 15.69 -6.75
N GLY A 91 0.97 14.67 -7.58
CA GLY A 91 -0.25 13.90 -7.81
C GLY A 91 -0.55 12.93 -6.68
N ASP A 92 -1.51 12.03 -6.92
CA ASP A 92 -1.90 10.98 -5.98
C ASP A 92 -0.75 10.00 -5.71
N TRP A 93 -0.86 9.31 -4.57
CA TRP A 93 0.06 8.24 -4.22
C TRP A 93 0.03 7.12 -5.27
N GLN A 94 1.22 6.72 -5.69
CA GLN A 94 1.49 5.57 -6.53
C GLN A 94 2.31 4.57 -5.74
N HIS A 95 2.21 3.29 -6.08
CA HIS A 95 2.93 2.23 -5.39
C HIS A 95 3.14 1.01 -6.31
N ASP A 96 4.12 0.21 -5.94
CA ASP A 96 4.27 -1.19 -6.35
C ASP A 96 4.23 -2.09 -5.10
N ASP A 97 4.68 -3.33 -5.19
CA ASP A 97 4.68 -4.27 -4.04
C ASP A 97 5.73 -3.93 -2.97
N THR A 98 6.66 -3.02 -3.24
CA THR A 98 7.83 -2.73 -2.38
C THR A 98 7.88 -1.28 -1.90
N GLN A 99 7.41 -0.36 -2.72
CA GLN A 99 7.62 1.08 -2.52
C GLN A 99 6.38 1.90 -2.87
N HIS A 100 6.33 3.10 -2.33
CA HIS A 100 5.36 4.12 -2.68
C HIS A 100 6.06 5.43 -3.09
N TRP A 101 5.40 6.24 -3.90
CA TRP A 101 5.88 7.57 -4.33
C TRP A 101 4.72 8.43 -4.82
N ARG A 102 4.99 9.72 -5.02
CA ARG A 102 4.14 10.62 -5.79
C ARG A 102 4.91 11.11 -7.00
N SER A 103 4.29 11.13 -8.16
CA SER A 103 4.86 11.74 -9.37
C SER A 103 4.41 13.18 -9.51
N CYS A 104 5.27 14.01 -10.10
CA CYS A 104 4.85 15.36 -10.46
C CYS A 104 3.67 15.32 -11.43
N ALA A 105 2.65 16.16 -11.18
CA ALA A 105 1.45 16.24 -11.99
C ALA A 105 1.66 16.98 -13.33
N VAL A 106 2.82 17.62 -13.50
CA VAL A 106 3.16 18.31 -14.75
C VAL A 106 3.45 17.28 -15.85
N PRO A 107 2.75 17.32 -16.98
CA PRO A 107 2.95 16.38 -18.08
C PRO A 107 4.41 16.32 -18.55
N GLY A 108 4.97 15.12 -18.63
CA GLY A 108 6.37 14.90 -19.04
C GLY A 108 7.42 15.03 -17.94
N CYS A 109 7.07 15.54 -16.76
CA CYS A 109 7.97 15.57 -15.60
C CYS A 109 8.14 14.16 -15.02
N GLN A 110 9.39 13.72 -14.86
CA GLN A 110 9.72 12.39 -14.33
C GLN A 110 10.11 12.41 -12.84
N VAL A 111 10.02 13.57 -12.21
CA VAL A 111 10.42 13.73 -10.81
C VAL A 111 9.41 13.06 -9.90
N LYS A 112 9.92 12.30 -8.94
CA LYS A 112 9.16 11.61 -7.90
C LYS A 112 9.50 12.20 -6.54
N ASP A 113 8.48 12.29 -5.68
CA ASP A 113 8.61 12.70 -4.28
C ASP A 113 8.26 11.55 -3.35
N SER A 114 8.78 11.61 -2.14
CA SER A 114 8.45 10.70 -1.04
C SER A 114 8.62 9.21 -1.42
N LEU A 115 9.59 8.93 -2.29
CA LEU A 115 9.96 7.55 -2.63
C LEU A 115 10.46 6.84 -1.39
N GLY A 116 9.76 5.81 -0.96
CA GLY A 116 10.09 5.06 0.24
C GLY A 116 9.50 3.65 0.23
N SER A 117 10.04 2.80 1.10
CA SER A 117 9.48 1.48 1.33
C SER A 117 8.13 1.59 2.04
N HIS A 118 7.26 0.61 1.84
CA HIS A 118 6.04 0.48 2.61
C HIS A 118 6.35 0.22 4.08
N ASP A 119 5.53 0.79 4.96
CA ASP A 119 5.47 0.48 6.38
C ASP A 119 4.20 -0.32 6.67
N GLY A 120 4.10 -0.83 7.86
CA GLY A 120 2.94 -1.62 8.30
C GLY A 120 3.29 -3.10 8.47
N THR A 121 2.39 -3.82 9.08
CA THR A 121 2.61 -5.22 9.48
C THR A 121 1.45 -6.08 8.99
N ALA A 122 1.78 -7.21 8.36
CA ALA A 122 0.82 -8.22 7.98
C ALA A 122 0.40 -9.05 9.21
N THR A 123 -0.82 -9.56 9.22
CA THR A 123 -1.28 -10.54 10.20
C THR A 123 -1.49 -11.91 9.55
N CYS A 124 -1.88 -12.90 10.32
CA CYS A 124 -2.15 -14.27 9.82
C CYS A 124 -3.29 -14.33 8.79
N THR A 125 -4.13 -13.31 8.72
CA THR A 125 -5.28 -13.25 7.80
C THR A 125 -5.26 -12.05 6.86
N LYS A 126 -4.50 -11.00 7.18
CA LYS A 126 -4.49 -9.74 6.43
C LYS A 126 -3.10 -9.38 5.97
N ARG A 127 -2.99 -8.91 4.74
CA ARG A 127 -1.77 -8.30 4.19
C ARG A 127 -1.48 -6.98 4.93
N ALA A 128 -0.22 -6.57 4.94
CA ALA A 128 0.16 -5.26 5.47
C ALA A 128 -0.51 -4.12 4.69
N THR A 129 -0.87 -3.06 5.40
CA THR A 129 -1.37 -1.81 4.81
C THR A 129 -0.40 -0.69 5.15
N CYS A 130 0.11 -0.01 4.13
CA CYS A 130 1.02 1.12 4.31
C CYS A 130 0.29 2.30 4.94
N SER A 131 0.82 2.86 6.02
CA SER A 131 0.22 4.01 6.71
C SER A 131 0.30 5.30 5.89
N ILE A 132 1.26 5.38 4.95
CA ILE A 132 1.53 6.57 4.16
C ILE A 132 0.65 6.62 2.91
N CYS A 133 0.64 5.56 2.10
CA CYS A 133 -0.10 5.54 0.83
C CYS A 133 -1.43 4.79 0.88
N GLY A 134 -1.74 4.07 1.98
CA GLY A 134 -2.96 3.29 2.15
C GLY A 134 -3.00 1.98 1.35
N ALA A 135 -1.96 1.66 0.58
CA ALA A 135 -1.92 0.44 -0.22
C ALA A 135 -1.72 -0.81 0.64
N THR A 136 -2.37 -1.90 0.26
CA THR A 136 -2.09 -3.23 0.81
C THR A 136 -1.00 -3.90 -0.02
N TYR A 137 0.04 -4.43 0.63
CA TYR A 137 1.21 -4.97 -0.03
C TYR A 137 1.71 -6.27 0.62
N GLY A 138 2.65 -6.97 -0.04
CA GLY A 138 3.23 -8.20 0.47
C GLY A 138 2.24 -9.35 0.57
N THR A 139 2.51 -10.31 1.46
CA THR A 139 1.67 -11.47 1.78
C THR A 139 1.24 -11.42 3.25
N THR A 140 0.26 -12.23 3.64
CA THR A 140 -0.07 -12.45 5.05
C THR A 140 1.11 -13.08 5.77
N ASP A 141 1.26 -12.80 7.06
CA ASP A 141 2.24 -13.45 7.91
C ASP A 141 1.55 -14.54 8.75
N PRO A 142 1.68 -15.83 8.40
CA PRO A 142 0.98 -16.92 9.07
C PRO A 142 1.36 -17.09 10.54
N ASN A 143 2.45 -16.46 11.00
CA ASN A 143 2.94 -16.55 12.37
C ASN A 143 2.60 -15.31 13.22
N HIS A 144 2.12 -14.25 12.59
CA HIS A 144 1.75 -13.04 13.32
C HIS A 144 0.29 -13.08 13.74
N HIS A 145 0.07 -13.48 14.99
CA HIS A 145 -1.24 -13.60 15.61
C HIS A 145 -1.46 -12.49 16.67
N ASP A 146 -2.64 -11.88 16.62
CA ASP A 146 -3.11 -10.99 17.69
C ASP A 146 -3.85 -11.84 18.73
N LEU A 147 -3.20 -12.11 19.86
CA LEU A 147 -3.62 -13.09 20.85
C LEU A 147 -4.33 -12.46 22.03
N THR A 148 -5.49 -13.02 22.37
CA THR A 148 -6.22 -12.77 23.60
C THR A 148 -6.02 -13.94 24.54
N HIS A 149 -5.61 -13.66 25.79
CA HIS A 149 -5.43 -14.66 26.83
C HIS A 149 -6.77 -15.06 27.46
N HIS A 150 -6.92 -16.35 27.74
CA HIS A 150 -8.03 -16.94 28.45
C HIS A 150 -7.51 -17.78 29.63
N ASP A 151 -7.93 -17.47 30.83
CA ASP A 151 -7.57 -18.22 32.01
C ASP A 151 -8.18 -19.63 31.99
N GLY A 152 -7.42 -20.61 32.49
CA GLY A 152 -7.89 -21.95 32.69
C GLY A 152 -8.79 -22.03 33.92
N THR A 153 -9.68 -23.03 33.91
CA THR A 153 -10.51 -23.40 35.07
C THR A 153 -10.30 -24.86 35.41
N ALA A 154 -10.15 -25.19 36.68
CA ALA A 154 -10.02 -26.57 37.11
C ALA A 154 -11.32 -27.35 36.88
N ALA A 155 -11.23 -28.61 36.44
CA ALA A 155 -12.36 -29.51 36.41
C ALA A 155 -12.80 -29.86 37.82
N THR A 156 -14.10 -30.08 38.00
CA THR A 156 -14.67 -30.61 39.24
C THR A 156 -15.22 -32.02 39.01
N CYS A 157 -15.78 -32.63 40.03
CA CYS A 157 -16.40 -33.96 39.92
C CYS A 157 -17.51 -34.02 38.83
N THR A 158 -18.23 -32.92 38.65
CA THR A 158 -19.44 -32.89 37.82
C THR A 158 -19.38 -31.92 36.68
N GLN A 159 -18.39 -30.99 36.67
CA GLN A 159 -18.23 -29.98 35.67
C GLN A 159 -16.85 -30.10 35.01
N PRO A 160 -16.78 -30.07 33.66
CA PRO A 160 -15.51 -29.97 32.97
C PRO A 160 -14.83 -28.65 33.30
N GLY A 161 -13.49 -28.64 33.27
CA GLY A 161 -12.66 -27.47 33.31
C GLY A 161 -12.17 -27.04 31.93
N SER A 162 -11.33 -26.03 31.91
CA SER A 162 -10.64 -25.57 30.70
C SER A 162 -9.15 -25.38 30.96
N LEU A 163 -8.35 -25.69 29.96
CA LEU A 163 -6.94 -25.29 29.91
C LEU A 163 -6.84 -23.76 29.84
N GLU A 164 -5.74 -23.20 30.34
CA GLU A 164 -5.31 -21.87 29.97
C GLU A 164 -4.90 -21.86 28.50
N TYR A 165 -5.33 -20.85 27.74
CA TYR A 165 -5.02 -20.77 26.31
C TYR A 165 -5.03 -19.33 25.81
N TRP A 166 -4.46 -19.15 24.61
CA TRP A 166 -4.49 -17.91 23.84
C TRP A 166 -5.27 -18.11 22.54
N GLN A 167 -6.18 -17.20 22.25
CA GLN A 167 -6.96 -17.23 21.02
C GLN A 167 -6.60 -16.06 20.12
N CYS A 168 -6.32 -16.34 18.83
CA CYS A 168 -6.12 -15.30 17.85
C CYS A 168 -7.46 -14.64 17.49
N SER A 169 -7.53 -13.30 17.61
CA SER A 169 -8.71 -12.50 17.28
C SER A 169 -9.06 -12.55 15.77
N ASP A 170 -8.04 -12.69 14.91
CA ASP A 170 -8.21 -12.68 13.46
C ASP A 170 -8.57 -14.06 12.87
N CYS A 171 -7.83 -15.12 13.22
CA CYS A 171 -8.01 -16.45 12.62
C CYS A 171 -8.71 -17.46 13.53
N HIS A 172 -8.98 -17.08 14.79
CA HIS A 172 -9.64 -17.89 15.84
C HIS A 172 -8.91 -19.19 16.23
N LYS A 173 -7.67 -19.37 15.78
CA LYS A 173 -6.83 -20.49 16.24
C LYS A 173 -6.52 -20.34 17.72
N LEU A 174 -6.42 -21.51 18.39
CA LEU A 174 -6.08 -21.61 19.81
C LEU A 174 -4.62 -22.06 19.96
N PHE A 175 -3.96 -21.54 20.99
CA PHE A 175 -2.56 -21.82 21.29
C PHE A 175 -2.38 -22.06 22.79
N ALA A 176 -1.46 -22.95 23.14
CA ALA A 176 -1.09 -23.24 24.53
C ALA A 176 -0.12 -22.21 25.12
N ASP A 177 0.38 -21.28 24.32
CA ASP A 177 1.39 -20.30 24.73
C ASP A 177 1.20 -18.92 24.06
N ALA A 178 1.70 -17.88 24.72
CA ALA A 178 1.61 -16.50 24.27
C ALA A 178 2.47 -16.20 23.01
N ALA A 179 3.34 -17.11 22.59
CA ALA A 179 4.16 -16.97 21.39
C ALA A 179 3.51 -17.62 20.15
N ALA A 180 2.30 -18.19 20.30
CA ALA A 180 1.59 -18.95 19.24
C ALA A 180 2.42 -20.11 18.66
N ALA A 181 3.35 -20.67 19.41
CA ALA A 181 4.23 -21.73 18.94
C ALA A 181 3.54 -23.11 18.98
N GLN A 182 2.56 -23.29 19.84
CA GLN A 182 1.90 -24.59 20.06
C GLN A 182 0.38 -24.46 19.80
N PRO A 183 -0.08 -24.73 18.60
CA PRO A 183 -1.53 -24.74 18.31
C PRO A 183 -2.20 -25.90 19.02
N ILE A 184 -3.41 -25.65 19.57
CA ILE A 184 -4.26 -26.65 20.21
C ILE A 184 -5.64 -26.65 19.54
N THR A 185 -6.35 -27.77 19.64
CA THR A 185 -7.68 -27.92 19.02
C THR A 185 -8.80 -28.05 20.06
N ASP A 186 -8.44 -28.35 21.32
CA ASP A 186 -9.37 -28.54 22.42
C ASP A 186 -8.80 -27.90 23.70
N THR A 187 -9.66 -27.29 24.46
CA THR A 187 -9.33 -26.66 25.75
C THR A 187 -10.03 -27.34 26.91
N VAL A 188 -10.87 -28.35 26.67
CA VAL A 188 -11.68 -28.98 27.69
C VAL A 188 -10.86 -29.92 28.56
N ILE A 189 -10.94 -29.76 29.87
CA ILE A 189 -10.50 -30.73 30.88
C ILE A 189 -11.74 -31.50 31.32
N PRO A 190 -11.83 -32.83 31.06
CA PRO A 190 -13.00 -33.61 31.46
C PRO A 190 -13.28 -33.51 32.96
N ALA A 191 -14.56 -33.61 33.37
CA ALA A 191 -14.92 -33.76 34.76
C ALA A 191 -14.31 -35.02 35.37
N THR A 192 -13.98 -35.00 36.66
CA THR A 192 -13.25 -36.08 37.34
C THR A 192 -14.16 -37.26 37.73
N HIS A 193 -15.49 -37.12 37.61
CA HIS A 193 -16.50 -38.18 37.82
C HIS A 193 -16.29 -38.95 39.14
N HIS A 194 -16.03 -38.24 40.27
CA HIS A 194 -15.82 -38.82 41.60
C HIS A 194 -14.69 -39.86 41.69
N ALA A 195 -13.63 -39.71 40.87
CA ALA A 195 -12.50 -40.68 40.81
C ALA A 195 -11.85 -40.97 42.19
N ASN A 196 -11.99 -40.05 43.17
CA ASN A 196 -11.46 -40.20 44.55
C ASN A 196 -12.50 -40.69 45.53
N ALA A 197 -13.68 -41.21 45.08
CA ALA A 197 -14.69 -41.73 45.98
C ALA A 197 -14.17 -42.92 46.80
N GLN A 198 -14.41 -42.88 48.08
CA GLN A 198 -13.98 -43.90 49.07
C GLN A 198 -15.20 -44.68 49.56
N ARG A 199 -15.09 -46.02 49.60
CA ARG A 199 -16.11 -46.88 50.12
C ARG A 199 -16.06 -46.96 51.65
N THR A 200 -17.20 -46.68 52.30
CA THR A 200 -17.43 -46.96 53.73
C THR A 200 -18.29 -48.22 53.87
N ALA A 201 -17.84 -49.18 54.64
CA ALA A 201 -18.61 -50.39 54.90
C ALA A 201 -19.86 -50.03 55.71
N GLY A 202 -20.95 -50.67 55.41
CA GLY A 202 -22.16 -50.56 56.23
C GLY A 202 -22.01 -51.32 57.54
N ASP A 203 -22.72 -50.85 58.55
CA ASP A 203 -22.84 -51.53 59.84
C ASP A 203 -24.22 -52.24 59.92
N PRO A 204 -24.25 -53.52 60.33
CA PRO A 204 -25.51 -54.19 60.49
C PRO A 204 -26.30 -53.62 61.66
N ALA A 205 -27.62 -53.53 61.57
CA ALA A 205 -28.49 -53.18 62.70
C ALA A 205 -28.39 -54.19 63.83
N THR A 206 -28.48 -53.69 65.05
CA THR A 206 -28.62 -54.54 66.26
C THR A 206 -29.98 -54.33 66.87
N CYS A 207 -30.28 -55.08 67.95
CA CYS A 207 -31.55 -54.94 68.68
C CYS A 207 -31.77 -53.57 69.31
N THR A 208 -30.70 -52.76 69.44
CA THR A 208 -30.72 -51.48 70.12
C THR A 208 -30.15 -50.31 69.32
N GLN A 209 -29.61 -50.56 68.13
CA GLN A 209 -29.03 -49.55 67.32
C GLN A 209 -29.38 -49.80 65.86
N ASP A 210 -29.75 -48.74 65.16
CA ASP A 210 -29.95 -48.77 63.71
C ASP A 210 -28.62 -49.03 63.03
N GLY A 211 -28.65 -49.85 61.93
CA GLY A 211 -27.51 -50.05 61.06
C GLY A 211 -27.45 -48.98 59.93
N CYS A 212 -26.35 -48.92 59.27
CA CYS A 212 -26.23 -48.13 58.03
C CYS A 212 -25.84 -49.04 56.86
N ALA A 213 -26.37 -48.72 55.68
CA ALA A 213 -25.92 -49.40 54.43
C ALA A 213 -24.49 -48.92 54.08
N ALA A 214 -23.76 -49.77 53.36
CA ALA A 214 -22.48 -49.34 52.75
C ALA A 214 -22.74 -48.19 51.78
N TYR A 215 -21.84 -47.22 51.74
CA TYR A 215 -21.91 -46.06 50.86
C TYR A 215 -20.53 -45.66 50.35
N TRP A 216 -20.52 -44.88 49.30
CA TRP A 216 -19.32 -44.22 48.79
C TRP A 216 -19.37 -42.74 49.15
N TYR A 217 -18.23 -42.17 49.57
CA TYR A 217 -18.08 -40.75 49.90
C TYR A 217 -17.00 -40.17 49.01
N CYS A 218 -17.31 -39.12 48.27
CA CYS A 218 -16.30 -38.37 47.52
C CYS A 218 -15.80 -37.17 48.37
N PRO A 219 -14.54 -37.14 48.78
CA PRO A 219 -14.00 -36.03 49.57
C PRO A 219 -13.91 -34.74 48.75
N ASP A 220 -13.81 -34.81 47.41
CA ASP A 220 -13.62 -33.64 46.56
C ASP A 220 -14.90 -32.78 46.43
N CYS A 221 -16.07 -33.42 46.49
CA CYS A 221 -17.35 -32.71 46.38
C CYS A 221 -18.27 -32.88 47.60
N GLY A 222 -17.90 -33.73 48.56
CA GLY A 222 -18.68 -33.99 49.76
C GLY A 222 -19.98 -34.83 49.54
N SER A 223 -20.13 -35.43 48.37
CA SER A 223 -21.33 -36.22 48.03
C SER A 223 -21.22 -37.68 48.46
N TYR A 224 -22.41 -38.28 48.74
CA TYR A 224 -22.56 -39.67 49.11
C TYR A 224 -23.33 -40.44 48.02
N PHE A 225 -22.88 -41.66 47.75
CA PHE A 225 -23.44 -42.51 46.66
C PHE A 225 -23.67 -43.92 47.15
N ALA A 226 -24.67 -44.59 46.59
CA ALA A 226 -24.96 -46.00 46.89
C ALA A 226 -24.00 -46.99 46.23
N ASP A 227 -23.38 -46.56 45.12
CA ASP A 227 -22.44 -47.32 44.27
C ASP A 227 -21.19 -46.45 43.91
N ALA A 228 -20.28 -47.01 43.18
CA ALA A 228 -19.00 -46.37 42.80
C ALA A 228 -19.12 -45.45 41.53
N ASP A 229 -20.27 -45.51 40.85
CA ASP A 229 -20.45 -44.82 39.56
C ASP A 229 -21.16 -43.46 39.71
#